data_d71bcfbd54714c7122ad75bf92b1bb84
#
_entry.id   d71bcfbd54714c7122ad75bf92b1bb84
#
_cell.length_a   1.000
_cell.length_b   1.000
_cell.length_c   1.000
_cell.angle_alpha   90.00
_cell.angle_beta   90.00
_cell.angle_gamma   90.00
#
_symmetry.space_group_name_H-M   'P 1'
#
loop_
_entity.id
_entity.type
_entity.pdbx_description
1 polymer ?
#
loop_
_entity_poly.entity_id
_entity_poly.type
_entity_poly.pdbx_seq_one_letter_code
_entity_poly.pdbx_strand_id
1 'polypeptide(L)'
;VGTERRACRFAEVATDLPGLIRNLHTTLATGAGHGELLELAVYLHVHVTLGWLGVAAAPTDLRRRAAFLSRRLAQEHGGVTMLGMAGFAVANRLLTGGAFALGRAALDSLTLPPTTADTAGLVCALTTTHALTAVLDGRPDDATAPMDTAAEVAERFGATGNTDSLGFVHVPADVGVCRMWLALEANEPDQAVSI
;
A
#
# COMPACT_ATOMS: atom_id res chain seq x y z
N VAL A 1 0.68 -12.57 13.52
CA VAL A 1 1.18 -12.56 12.11
C VAL A 1 1.59 -11.15 11.68
N GLY A 2 0.77 -10.11 11.86
CA GLY A 2 1.16 -8.72 11.52
C GLY A 2 2.37 -8.22 12.31
N THR A 3 2.46 -8.54 13.60
CA THR A 3 3.59 -8.20 14.47
C THR A 3 4.85 -8.94 14.04
N GLU A 4 4.76 -10.24 13.74
CA GLU A 4 5.87 -11.07 13.26
C GLU A 4 6.43 -10.53 11.95
N ARG A 5 5.56 -10.11 11.01
CA ARG A 5 5.97 -9.48 9.75
C ARG A 5 6.78 -8.21 10.00
N ARG A 6 6.30 -7.32 10.88
CA ARG A 6 7.03 -6.09 11.22
C ARG A 6 8.37 -6.36 11.90
N ALA A 7 8.46 -7.43 12.67
CA ALA A 7 9.70 -7.92 13.29
C ALA A 7 10.58 -8.76 12.34
N CYS A 8 10.26 -8.83 11.04
CA CYS A 8 10.96 -9.64 10.03
C CYS A 8 11.03 -11.14 10.36
N ARG A 9 10.11 -11.66 11.18
CA ARG A 9 10.01 -13.10 11.50
C ARG A 9 9.21 -13.85 10.43
N PHE A 10 9.72 -13.85 9.21
CA PHE A 10 9.00 -14.36 8.04
C PHE A 10 8.77 -15.87 8.05
N ALA A 11 9.59 -16.64 8.74
CA ALA A 11 9.39 -18.09 8.90
C ALA A 11 8.13 -18.40 9.73
N GLU A 12 7.88 -17.63 10.78
CA GLU A 12 6.67 -17.73 11.61
C GLU A 12 5.44 -17.31 10.79
N VAL A 13 5.55 -16.22 10.02
CA VAL A 13 4.50 -15.80 9.09
C VAL A 13 4.18 -16.92 8.09
N ALA A 14 5.19 -17.57 7.51
CA ALA A 14 5.01 -18.66 6.54
C ALA A 14 4.25 -19.85 7.15
N THR A 15 4.47 -20.14 8.42
CA THR A 15 3.81 -21.26 9.13
C THR A 15 2.33 -20.96 9.37
N ASP A 16 2.00 -19.75 9.83
CA ASP A 16 0.64 -19.42 10.29
C ASP A 16 -0.28 -18.91 9.18
N LEU A 17 0.29 -18.20 8.20
CA LEU A 17 -0.48 -17.48 7.18
C LEU A 17 -1.43 -18.36 6.36
N PRO A 18 -1.05 -19.58 5.89
CA PRO A 18 -1.96 -20.40 5.10
C PRO A 18 -3.20 -20.86 5.89
N GLY A 19 -3.01 -21.19 7.18
CA GLY A 19 -4.10 -21.54 8.09
C GLY A 19 -5.05 -20.37 8.33
N LEU A 20 -4.47 -19.19 8.58
CA LEU A 20 -5.23 -17.97 8.81
C LEU A 20 -6.06 -17.57 7.59
N ILE A 21 -5.48 -17.57 6.39
CA ILE A 21 -6.18 -17.29 5.13
C ILE A 21 -7.34 -18.27 4.95
N ARG A 22 -7.10 -19.58 5.11
CA ARG A 22 -8.15 -20.60 4.96
C ARG A 22 -9.30 -20.36 5.92
N ASN A 23 -9.00 -20.18 7.21
CA ASN A 23 -10.03 -19.97 8.24
C ASN A 23 -10.85 -18.71 7.96
N LEU A 24 -10.19 -17.60 7.61
CA LEU A 24 -10.86 -16.35 7.29
C LEU A 24 -11.83 -16.50 6.11
N HIS A 25 -11.37 -17.08 5.00
CA HIS A 25 -12.24 -17.29 3.83
C HIS A 25 -13.35 -18.32 4.07
N THR A 26 -13.11 -19.34 4.89
CA THR A 26 -14.16 -20.28 5.29
C THR A 26 -15.23 -19.57 6.11
N THR A 27 -14.83 -18.71 7.05
CA THR A 27 -15.79 -17.95 7.87
C THR A 27 -16.55 -16.93 7.03
N LEU A 28 -15.88 -16.22 6.11
CA LEU A 28 -16.55 -15.31 5.16
C LEU A 28 -17.65 -16.02 4.37
N ALA A 29 -17.40 -17.26 3.93
CA ALA A 29 -18.37 -18.06 3.19
C ALA A 29 -19.62 -18.42 4.01
N THR A 30 -19.59 -18.34 5.34
CA THR A 30 -20.77 -18.57 6.21
C THR A 30 -21.64 -17.33 6.36
N GLY A 31 -21.17 -16.15 5.94
CA GLY A 31 -21.89 -14.87 6.05
C GLY A 31 -21.91 -14.25 7.44
N ALA A 32 -21.37 -14.90 8.48
CA ALA A 32 -21.33 -14.36 9.83
C ALA A 32 -20.28 -13.24 9.94
N GLY A 33 -20.65 -12.07 10.51
CA GLY A 33 -19.72 -10.94 10.70
C GLY A 33 -19.12 -10.40 9.40
N HIS A 34 -19.86 -10.42 8.32
CA HIS A 34 -19.37 -10.27 6.94
C HIS A 34 -18.54 -8.98 6.73
N GLY A 35 -19.01 -7.83 7.22
CA GLY A 35 -18.31 -6.55 7.05
C GLY A 35 -16.93 -6.52 7.72
N GLU A 36 -16.86 -6.87 9.01
CA GLU A 36 -15.61 -6.88 9.78
C GLU A 36 -14.62 -7.92 9.24
N LEU A 37 -15.12 -9.07 8.78
CA LEU A 37 -14.28 -10.10 8.17
C LEU A 37 -13.73 -9.68 6.81
N LEU A 38 -14.48 -8.89 6.02
CA LEU A 38 -13.99 -8.33 4.77
C LEU A 38 -12.88 -7.31 5.02
N GLU A 39 -13.03 -6.42 6.02
CA GLU A 39 -11.96 -5.50 6.43
C GLU A 39 -10.69 -6.24 6.82
N LEU A 40 -10.84 -7.25 7.69
CA LEU A 40 -9.73 -8.09 8.12
C LEU A 40 -9.07 -8.83 6.94
N ALA A 41 -9.86 -9.30 5.97
CA ALA A 41 -9.37 -9.98 4.78
C ALA A 41 -8.58 -9.03 3.87
N VAL A 42 -9.07 -7.81 3.65
CA VAL A 42 -8.33 -6.78 2.90
C VAL A 42 -7.02 -6.47 3.61
N TYR A 43 -7.05 -6.19 4.91
CA TYR A 43 -5.86 -5.93 5.71
C TYR A 43 -4.85 -7.09 5.62
N LEU A 44 -5.30 -8.32 5.82
CA LEU A 44 -4.46 -9.51 5.76
C LEU A 44 -3.77 -9.66 4.39
N HIS A 45 -4.51 -9.47 3.31
CA HIS A 45 -3.93 -9.62 1.97
C HIS A 45 -3.00 -8.46 1.61
N VAL A 46 -3.34 -7.22 1.93
CA VAL A 46 -2.52 -6.05 1.60
C VAL A 46 -1.23 -6.03 2.42
N HIS A 47 -1.30 -6.16 3.74
CA HIS A 47 -0.14 -5.98 4.60
C HIS A 47 0.66 -7.24 4.88
N VAL A 48 0.01 -8.41 4.94
CA VAL A 48 0.69 -9.63 5.34
C VAL A 48 1.00 -10.52 4.13
N THR A 49 -0.04 -10.90 3.39
CA THR A 49 0.13 -11.83 2.26
C THR A 49 1.04 -11.27 1.18
N LEU A 50 0.79 -10.06 0.70
CA LEU A 50 1.61 -9.44 -0.35
C LEU A 50 3.03 -9.13 0.13
N GLY A 51 3.19 -8.71 1.38
CA GLY A 51 4.50 -8.51 1.98
C GLY A 51 5.31 -9.79 2.05
N TRP A 52 4.70 -10.87 2.54
CA TRP A 52 5.35 -12.18 2.61
C TRP A 52 5.68 -12.75 1.22
N LEU A 53 4.74 -12.68 0.28
CA LEU A 53 4.98 -13.12 -1.11
C LEU A 53 6.13 -12.34 -1.77
N GLY A 54 6.35 -11.07 -1.39
CA GLY A 54 7.49 -10.27 -1.84
C GLY A 54 8.81 -10.83 -1.32
N VAL A 55 8.90 -11.06 -0.01
CA VAL A 55 10.09 -11.60 0.66
C VAL A 55 10.41 -13.03 0.19
N ALA A 56 9.39 -13.85 0.01
CA ALA A 56 9.53 -15.22 -0.50
C ALA A 56 9.88 -15.29 -2.01
N ALA A 57 10.12 -14.14 -2.65
CA ALA A 57 10.35 -14.04 -4.09
C ALA A 57 9.31 -14.80 -4.92
N ALA A 58 8.06 -14.81 -4.47
CA ALA A 58 6.98 -15.54 -5.12
C ALA A 58 6.77 -15.07 -6.57
N PRO A 59 6.31 -15.93 -7.47
CA PRO A 59 6.04 -15.56 -8.85
C PRO A 59 5.14 -14.33 -8.97
N THR A 60 5.42 -13.46 -9.92
CA THR A 60 4.68 -12.20 -10.15
C THR A 60 3.17 -12.44 -10.32
N ASP A 61 2.80 -13.54 -10.99
CA ASP A 61 1.41 -13.92 -11.18
C ASP A 61 0.69 -14.18 -9.84
N LEU A 62 1.33 -14.89 -8.91
CA LEU A 62 0.75 -15.14 -7.59
C LEU A 62 0.55 -13.84 -6.80
N ARG A 63 1.56 -12.95 -6.82
CA ARG A 63 1.46 -11.63 -6.18
C ARG A 63 0.36 -10.78 -6.80
N ARG A 64 0.22 -10.82 -8.13
CA ARG A 64 -0.87 -10.12 -8.83
C ARG A 64 -2.24 -10.66 -8.45
N ARG A 65 -2.41 -11.98 -8.39
CA ARG A 65 -3.67 -12.62 -7.95
C ARG A 65 -4.04 -12.22 -6.53
N ALA A 66 -3.09 -12.16 -5.61
CA ALA A 66 -3.35 -11.72 -4.24
C ALA A 66 -3.81 -10.25 -4.18
N ALA A 67 -3.21 -9.35 -4.98
CA ALA A 67 -3.63 -7.96 -5.07
C ALA A 67 -5.05 -7.82 -5.67
N PHE A 68 -5.39 -8.57 -6.70
CA PHE A 68 -6.74 -8.56 -7.27
C PHE A 68 -7.77 -9.20 -6.33
N LEU A 69 -7.39 -10.20 -5.54
CA LEU A 69 -8.26 -10.76 -4.50
C LEU A 69 -8.58 -9.69 -3.44
N SER A 70 -7.58 -8.95 -2.95
CA SER A 70 -7.81 -7.86 -2.00
C SER A 70 -8.76 -6.80 -2.57
N ARG A 71 -8.62 -6.46 -3.87
CA ARG A 71 -9.52 -5.52 -4.54
C ARG A 71 -10.98 -6.04 -4.60
N ARG A 72 -11.17 -7.33 -4.91
CA ARG A 72 -12.51 -7.94 -4.93
C ARG A 72 -13.16 -7.89 -3.55
N LEU A 73 -12.43 -8.24 -2.50
CA LEU A 73 -12.91 -8.17 -1.12
C LEU A 73 -13.26 -6.73 -0.71
N ALA A 74 -12.44 -5.75 -1.09
CA ALA A 74 -12.70 -4.34 -0.85
C ALA A 74 -13.94 -3.83 -1.61
N GLN A 75 -14.17 -4.30 -2.82
CA GLN A 75 -15.37 -3.98 -3.60
C GLN A 75 -16.64 -4.59 -2.97
N GLU A 76 -16.54 -5.80 -2.44
CA GLU A 76 -17.64 -6.44 -1.71
C GLU A 76 -17.97 -5.71 -0.40
N HIS A 77 -16.93 -5.21 0.31
CA HIS A 77 -17.10 -4.37 1.49
C HIS A 77 -17.73 -3.00 1.16
N GLY A 78 -17.37 -2.39 0.03
CA GLY A 78 -17.91 -1.13 -0.48
C GLY A 78 -17.36 0.14 0.19
N GLY A 79 -16.54 0.03 1.24
CA GLY A 79 -15.97 1.17 1.95
C GLY A 79 -14.81 1.80 1.18
N VAL A 80 -14.78 3.14 1.07
CA VAL A 80 -13.76 3.89 0.32
C VAL A 80 -12.35 3.67 0.86
N THR A 81 -12.19 3.47 2.16
CA THR A 81 -10.92 3.20 2.81
C THR A 81 -10.37 1.83 2.39
N MET A 82 -11.21 0.79 2.37
CA MET A 82 -10.83 -0.55 1.91
C MET A 82 -10.48 -0.55 0.42
N LEU A 83 -11.23 0.20 -0.37
CA LEU A 83 -10.91 0.41 -1.80
C LEU A 83 -9.56 1.10 -1.98
N GLY A 84 -9.24 2.10 -1.14
CA GLY A 84 -7.94 2.76 -1.12
C GLY A 84 -6.79 1.80 -0.81
N MET A 85 -6.92 0.98 0.23
CA MET A 85 -5.92 -0.04 0.61
C MET A 85 -5.68 -1.05 -0.53
N ALA A 86 -6.74 -1.58 -1.10
CA ALA A 86 -6.64 -2.53 -2.20
C ALA A 86 -6.11 -1.87 -3.48
N GLY A 87 -6.48 -0.61 -3.73
CA GLY A 87 -5.97 0.21 -4.83
C GLY A 87 -4.46 0.42 -4.74
N PHE A 88 -3.95 0.74 -3.55
CA PHE A 88 -2.51 0.80 -3.28
C PHE A 88 -1.82 -0.53 -3.65
N ALA A 89 -2.37 -1.66 -3.21
CA ALA A 89 -1.79 -2.97 -3.50
C ALA A 89 -1.77 -3.28 -5.01
N VAL A 90 -2.84 -2.97 -5.73
CA VAL A 90 -2.94 -3.16 -7.20
C VAL A 90 -1.97 -2.24 -7.93
N ALA A 91 -1.93 -0.94 -7.58
CA ALA A 91 -1.02 0.03 -8.20
C ALA A 91 0.44 -0.38 -8.05
N ASN A 92 0.86 -0.80 -6.84
CA ASN A 92 2.21 -1.33 -6.61
C ASN A 92 2.53 -2.56 -7.47
N ARG A 93 1.56 -3.42 -7.75
CA ARG A 93 1.79 -4.60 -8.62
C ARG A 93 1.88 -4.22 -10.10
N LEU A 94 1.12 -3.24 -10.52
CA LEU A 94 1.21 -2.71 -11.89
C LEU A 94 2.56 -1.97 -12.09
N LEU A 95 2.95 -1.16 -11.11
CA LEU A 95 4.23 -0.44 -11.10
C LEU A 95 5.42 -1.40 -11.17
N THR A 96 5.50 -2.38 -10.28
CA THR A 96 6.58 -3.39 -10.29
C THR A 96 6.56 -4.30 -11.52
N GLY A 97 5.48 -4.33 -12.28
CA GLY A 97 5.34 -5.02 -13.56
C GLY A 97 5.61 -4.12 -14.78
N GLY A 98 6.01 -2.85 -14.58
CA GLY A 98 6.27 -1.90 -15.67
C GLY A 98 5.01 -1.33 -16.35
N ALA A 99 3.82 -1.57 -15.78
CA ALA A 99 2.55 -1.09 -16.33
C ALA A 99 2.16 0.27 -15.72
N PHE A 100 3.03 1.28 -15.87
CA PHE A 100 2.94 2.56 -15.18
C PHE A 100 1.64 3.33 -15.47
N ALA A 101 1.26 3.45 -16.74
CA ALA A 101 0.02 4.12 -17.13
C ALA A 101 -1.22 3.48 -16.50
N LEU A 102 -1.26 2.13 -16.41
CA LEU A 102 -2.36 1.42 -15.75
C LEU A 102 -2.32 1.60 -14.23
N GLY A 103 -1.13 1.64 -13.63
CA GLY A 103 -0.94 1.92 -12.21
C GLY A 103 -1.48 3.29 -11.83
N ARG A 104 -1.16 4.31 -12.63
CA ARG A 104 -1.67 5.66 -12.47
C ARG A 104 -3.20 5.71 -12.61
N ALA A 105 -3.76 5.17 -13.68
CA ALA A 105 -5.21 5.15 -13.88
C ALA A 105 -5.94 4.44 -12.71
N ALA A 106 -5.32 3.42 -12.13
CA ALA A 106 -5.86 2.77 -10.95
C ALA A 106 -5.87 3.69 -9.72
N LEU A 107 -4.82 4.52 -9.53
CA LEU A 107 -4.75 5.51 -8.45
C LEU A 107 -5.71 6.69 -8.68
N ASP A 108 -5.77 7.22 -9.90
CA ASP A 108 -6.67 8.32 -10.28
C ASP A 108 -8.16 7.97 -10.06
N SER A 109 -8.50 6.68 -10.14
CA SER A 109 -9.87 6.20 -9.90
C SER A 109 -10.26 6.16 -8.42
N LEU A 110 -9.33 6.43 -7.49
CA LEU A 110 -9.58 6.37 -6.07
C LEU A 110 -9.97 7.74 -5.54
N THR A 111 -11.12 7.80 -4.88
CA THR A 111 -11.55 8.99 -4.12
C THR A 111 -11.51 8.65 -2.64
N LEU A 112 -10.55 9.21 -1.91
CA LEU A 112 -10.46 9.07 -0.47
C LEU A 112 -11.17 10.22 0.24
N PRO A 113 -11.74 9.99 1.43
CA PRO A 113 -12.26 11.05 2.27
C PRO A 113 -11.11 12.00 2.68
N PRO A 114 -11.43 13.18 3.22
CA PRO A 114 -10.44 14.08 3.79
C PRO A 114 -9.52 13.33 4.76
N THR A 115 -8.23 13.65 4.70
CA THR A 115 -7.21 12.98 5.52
C THR A 115 -7.49 13.16 7.02
N THR A 116 -7.54 12.06 7.74
CA THR A 116 -7.65 11.98 9.20
C THR A 116 -6.43 11.25 9.75
N ALA A 117 -6.22 11.30 11.08
CA ALA A 117 -5.16 10.52 11.72
C ALA A 117 -5.28 9.00 11.42
N ASP A 118 -6.50 8.50 11.28
CA ASP A 118 -6.78 7.08 10.99
C ASP A 118 -6.45 6.66 9.55
N THR A 119 -6.36 7.62 8.62
CA THR A 119 -6.11 7.35 7.19
C THR A 119 -4.83 8.02 6.66
N ALA A 120 -4.11 8.74 7.52
CA ALA A 120 -2.94 9.52 7.12
C ALA A 120 -1.87 8.69 6.40
N GLY A 121 -1.52 7.53 6.96
CA GLY A 121 -0.52 6.64 6.35
C GLY A 121 -0.98 6.07 5.01
N LEU A 122 -2.26 5.74 4.86
CA LEU A 122 -2.81 5.30 3.58
C LEU A 122 -2.74 6.43 2.53
N VAL A 123 -3.06 7.67 2.91
CA VAL A 123 -2.93 8.81 2.00
C VAL A 123 -1.47 9.02 1.60
N CYS A 124 -0.52 9.00 2.54
CA CYS A 124 0.91 9.04 2.23
C CYS A 124 1.31 7.93 1.26
N ALA A 125 0.90 6.69 1.51
CA ALA A 125 1.23 5.55 0.67
C ALA A 125 0.67 5.69 -0.76
N LEU A 126 -0.55 6.19 -0.91
CA LEU A 126 -1.17 6.41 -2.22
C LEU A 126 -0.51 7.57 -2.98
N THR A 127 -0.26 8.69 -2.33
CA THR A 127 0.35 9.87 -2.96
C THR A 127 1.81 9.63 -3.34
N THR A 128 2.61 8.97 -2.49
CA THR A 128 3.98 8.57 -2.84
C THR A 128 4.01 7.55 -3.98
N THR A 129 3.08 6.58 -4.00
CA THR A 129 2.95 5.63 -5.11
C THR A 129 2.54 6.35 -6.40
N HIS A 130 1.67 7.35 -6.33
CA HIS A 130 1.28 8.16 -7.48
C HIS A 130 2.48 8.94 -8.04
N ALA A 131 3.26 9.61 -7.19
CA ALA A 131 4.46 10.32 -7.57
C ALA A 131 5.49 9.39 -8.26
N LEU A 132 5.78 8.24 -7.64
CA LEU A 132 6.69 7.25 -8.21
C LEU A 132 6.21 6.74 -9.57
N THR A 133 4.90 6.47 -9.71
CA THR A 133 4.32 6.03 -10.97
C THR A 133 4.48 7.10 -12.07
N ALA A 134 4.34 8.39 -11.72
CA ALA A 134 4.51 9.49 -12.66
C ALA A 134 5.97 9.58 -13.17
N VAL A 135 6.96 9.50 -12.27
CA VAL A 135 8.38 9.52 -12.65
C VAL A 135 8.73 8.35 -13.55
N LEU A 136 8.32 7.13 -13.19
CA LEU A 136 8.59 5.92 -13.98
C LEU A 136 7.84 5.91 -15.33
N ASP A 137 6.74 6.67 -15.45
CA ASP A 137 6.00 6.90 -16.70
C ASP A 137 6.62 8.04 -17.54
N GLY A 138 7.79 8.56 -17.16
CA GLY A 138 8.50 9.64 -17.85
C GLY A 138 7.88 11.04 -17.66
N ARG A 139 7.15 11.27 -16.58
CA ARG A 139 6.46 12.54 -16.27
C ARG A 139 6.82 13.03 -14.86
N PRO A 140 8.10 13.36 -14.62
CA PRO A 140 8.57 13.76 -13.27
C PRO A 140 7.85 15.00 -12.72
N ASP A 141 7.44 15.94 -13.56
CA ASP A 141 6.72 17.16 -13.13
C ASP A 141 5.39 16.82 -12.42
N ASP A 142 4.74 15.73 -12.82
CA ASP A 142 3.49 15.28 -12.20
C ASP A 142 3.69 14.64 -10.82
N ALA A 143 4.91 14.44 -10.38
CA ALA A 143 5.22 13.88 -9.06
C ALA A 143 5.20 14.93 -7.94
N THR A 144 5.36 16.21 -8.26
CA THR A 144 5.52 17.29 -7.26
C THR A 144 4.30 17.42 -6.35
N ALA A 145 3.12 17.61 -6.92
CA ALA A 145 1.90 17.82 -6.13
C ALA A 145 1.54 16.61 -5.22
N PRO A 146 1.62 15.34 -5.69
CA PRO A 146 1.47 14.19 -4.80
C PRO A 146 2.49 14.15 -3.65
N MET A 147 3.76 14.50 -3.91
CA MET A 147 4.78 14.52 -2.87
C MET A 147 4.60 15.64 -1.86
N ASP A 148 4.11 16.80 -2.27
CA ASP A 148 3.76 17.88 -1.36
C ASP A 148 2.59 17.47 -0.45
N THR A 149 1.58 16.83 -1.02
CA THR A 149 0.48 16.25 -0.23
C THR A 149 0.99 15.23 0.80
N ALA A 150 1.90 14.34 0.41
CA ALA A 150 2.48 13.36 1.34
C ALA A 150 3.26 14.07 2.47
N ALA A 151 4.02 15.12 2.16
CA ALA A 151 4.77 15.88 3.15
C ALA A 151 3.84 16.61 4.14
N GLU A 152 2.82 17.29 3.66
CA GLU A 152 1.82 17.95 4.52
C GLU A 152 1.13 16.99 5.47
N VAL A 153 0.75 15.81 4.98
CA VAL A 153 0.14 14.75 5.79
C VAL A 153 1.12 14.22 6.84
N ALA A 154 2.37 13.94 6.45
CA ALA A 154 3.40 13.44 7.36
C ALA A 154 3.75 14.48 8.44
N GLU A 155 3.85 15.76 8.11
CA GLU A 155 4.06 16.83 9.08
C GLU A 155 2.89 16.97 10.06
N ARG A 156 1.66 16.90 9.56
CA ARG A 156 0.46 17.08 10.38
C ARG A 156 0.20 15.91 11.33
N PHE A 157 0.46 14.68 10.94
CA PHE A 157 0.07 13.48 11.67
C PHE A 157 1.25 12.61 12.11
N GLY A 158 2.45 12.83 11.57
CA GLY A 158 3.60 11.94 11.69
C GLY A 158 4.53 12.21 12.87
N ALA A 159 4.22 13.15 13.75
CA ALA A 159 5.14 13.62 14.82
C ALA A 159 5.60 12.52 15.79
N THR A 160 4.93 11.37 15.85
CA THR A 160 5.20 10.28 16.80
C THR A 160 5.76 9.01 16.17
N GLY A 161 5.98 8.98 14.85
CA GLY A 161 6.48 7.78 14.16
C GLY A 161 5.51 6.61 14.13
N ASN A 162 4.22 6.87 14.30
CA ASN A 162 3.18 5.84 14.34
C ASN A 162 2.74 5.39 12.94
N THR A 163 2.22 4.19 12.88
CA THR A 163 1.35 3.76 11.77
C THR A 163 -0.08 4.26 12.02
N ASP A 164 -0.84 4.50 10.96
CA ASP A 164 -2.28 4.73 11.08
C ASP A 164 -3.02 3.46 11.53
N SER A 165 -4.32 3.57 11.78
CA SER A 165 -5.17 2.42 12.15
C SER A 165 -5.21 1.32 11.08
N LEU A 166 -4.90 1.66 9.84
CA LEU A 166 -4.83 0.75 8.70
C LEU A 166 -3.45 0.10 8.52
N GLY A 167 -2.45 0.49 9.33
CA GLY A 167 -1.12 -0.10 9.33
C GLY A 167 -0.13 0.50 8.33
N PHE A 168 -0.43 1.67 7.74
CA PHE A 168 0.50 2.42 6.90
C PHE A 168 1.34 3.40 7.72
N VAL A 169 2.57 3.62 7.28
CA VAL A 169 3.50 4.59 7.91
C VAL A 169 3.31 5.97 7.29
N HIS A 170 3.49 7.03 8.08
CA HIS A 170 3.30 8.42 7.66
C HIS A 170 4.23 9.39 8.39
N VAL A 171 5.52 9.04 8.48
CA VAL A 171 6.52 9.92 9.11
C VAL A 171 7.27 10.75 8.08
N PRO A 172 7.71 11.99 8.43
CA PRO A 172 8.46 12.84 7.49
C PRO A 172 9.71 12.18 6.90
N ALA A 173 10.40 11.34 7.68
CA ALA A 173 11.57 10.60 7.21
C ALA A 173 11.26 9.66 6.04
N ASP A 174 10.09 8.99 6.04
CA ASP A 174 9.70 8.11 4.93
C ASP A 174 9.39 8.92 3.67
N VAL A 175 8.82 10.11 3.81
CA VAL A 175 8.61 11.03 2.68
C VAL A 175 9.95 11.50 2.12
N GLY A 176 10.95 11.80 2.98
CA GLY A 176 12.32 12.10 2.57
C GLY A 176 12.95 10.96 1.76
N VAL A 177 12.85 9.72 2.25
CA VAL A 177 13.32 8.54 1.52
C VAL A 177 12.63 8.40 0.15
N CYS A 178 11.31 8.64 0.07
CA CYS A 178 10.59 8.62 -1.20
C CYS A 178 11.09 9.71 -2.16
N ARG A 179 11.31 10.94 -1.68
CA ARG A 179 11.87 12.03 -2.49
C ARG A 179 13.26 11.70 -3.04
N MET A 180 14.13 11.18 -2.18
CA MET A 180 15.47 10.72 -2.60
C MET A 180 15.36 9.67 -3.71
N TRP A 181 14.47 8.70 -3.55
CA TRP A 181 14.26 7.66 -4.55
C TRP A 181 13.71 8.21 -5.87
N LEU A 182 12.74 9.13 -5.82
CA LEU A 182 12.20 9.80 -7.01
C LEU A 182 13.28 10.57 -7.76
N ALA A 183 14.18 11.28 -7.07
CA ALA A 183 15.31 11.99 -7.69
C ALA A 183 16.27 11.01 -8.39
N LEU A 184 16.54 9.85 -7.79
CA LEU A 184 17.36 8.81 -8.43
C LEU A 184 16.70 8.25 -9.69
N GLU A 185 15.41 7.96 -9.67
CA GLU A 185 14.66 7.47 -10.85
C GLU A 185 14.52 8.53 -11.94
N ALA A 186 14.48 9.82 -11.55
CA ALA A 186 14.52 10.96 -12.49
C ALA A 186 15.93 11.23 -13.06
N ASN A 187 16.94 10.45 -12.66
CA ASN A 187 18.36 10.65 -13.01
C ASN A 187 18.93 11.98 -12.51
N GLU A 188 18.55 12.39 -11.31
CA GLU A 188 18.98 13.60 -10.60
C GLU A 188 19.76 13.25 -9.31
N PRO A 189 20.94 12.59 -9.39
CA PRO A 189 21.64 12.07 -8.22
C PRO A 189 22.11 13.17 -7.25
N ASP A 190 22.45 14.36 -7.76
CA ASP A 190 22.85 15.49 -6.90
C ASP A 190 21.70 15.97 -6.00
N GLN A 191 20.47 15.96 -6.52
CA GLN A 191 19.28 16.26 -5.74
C GLN A 191 19.04 15.17 -4.69
N ALA A 192 19.20 13.89 -5.03
CA ALA A 192 19.04 12.79 -4.09
C ALA A 192 19.99 12.87 -2.89
N VAL A 193 21.20 13.39 -3.07
CA VAL A 193 22.21 13.56 -2.00
C VAL A 193 21.87 14.77 -1.11
N SER A 194 21.12 15.73 -1.60
CA SER A 194 20.77 16.97 -0.88
C SER A 194 19.52 16.84 0.02
N ILE A 195 18.76 15.76 -0.11
CA ILE A 195 17.56 15.45 0.69
C ILE A 195 17.93 14.82 2.03
#